data_afa253bb5cfac075d7d0932fb2f0743b
#
_entry.id   afa253bb5cfac075d7d0932fb2f0743b
#
_cell.length_a   1.000
_cell.length_b   1.000
_cell.length_c   1.000
_cell.angle_alpha   90.00
_cell.angle_beta   90.00
_cell.angle_gamma   90.00
#
_symmetry.space_group_name_H-M   'P 1'
#
loop_
_entity.id
_entity.type
_entity.pdbx_description
1 polymer ?
#
loop_
_entity_poly.entity_id
_entity_poly.type
_entity_poly.pdbx_seq_one_letter_code
_entity_poly.pdbx_strand_id
1 'polypeptide(L)'
;MIIESIMSRDVHTVGPGQSLREAADIMRKQNIGSLPVRDNDRLVGMLTDRDIVVRAVAEGDIDGRTVADVMSPSVKYCYANDDVQDIARNMASLEVRRLPVLDADKRLVGMISLANMVHSETSAGAVMAQGVATPH
;
A
#
# COMPACT_ATOMS: atom_id res chain seq x y z
N MET A 1 -5.53 17.24 -10.78
CA MET A 1 -4.48 16.21 -10.94
C MET A 1 -5.05 14.86 -10.51
N ILE A 2 -4.88 13.86 -11.33
CA ILE A 2 -5.38 12.52 -11.02
C ILE A 2 -4.28 11.66 -10.40
N ILE A 3 -4.70 10.63 -9.68
CA ILE A 3 -3.81 9.73 -8.95
C ILE A 3 -2.75 9.11 -9.86
N GLU A 4 -3.12 8.72 -11.07
CA GLU A 4 -2.20 8.10 -12.02
C GLU A 4 -0.95 8.93 -12.28
N SER A 5 -1.09 10.27 -12.21
CA SER A 5 0.01 11.19 -12.50
C SER A 5 1.12 11.17 -11.45
N ILE A 6 0.80 10.75 -10.21
CA ILE A 6 1.75 10.81 -9.09
C ILE A 6 1.96 9.48 -8.37
N MET A 7 1.22 8.45 -8.75
CA MET A 7 1.35 7.14 -8.07
C MET A 7 2.69 6.48 -8.41
N SER A 8 3.12 5.59 -7.54
CA SER A 8 4.24 4.69 -7.82
C SER A 8 3.74 3.51 -8.61
N ARG A 9 4.40 3.19 -9.71
CA ARG A 9 4.03 2.05 -10.56
C ARG A 9 4.82 0.80 -10.23
N ASP A 10 5.94 0.97 -9.54
CA ASP A 10 6.78 -0.14 -9.10
C ASP A 10 6.23 -0.68 -7.78
N VAL A 11 5.27 -1.58 -7.88
CA VAL A 11 4.56 -2.10 -6.72
C VAL A 11 5.07 -3.49 -6.38
N HIS A 12 5.57 -3.65 -5.17
CA HIS A 12 5.92 -4.97 -4.65
C HIS A 12 4.66 -5.61 -4.07
N THR A 13 4.35 -6.80 -4.53
CA THR A 13 3.15 -7.54 -4.14
C THR A 13 3.50 -8.94 -3.72
N VAL A 14 2.55 -9.60 -3.06
CA VAL A 14 2.64 -11.02 -2.73
C VAL A 14 1.35 -11.70 -3.17
N GLY A 15 1.44 -13.00 -3.44
CA GLY A 15 0.27 -13.81 -3.69
C GLY A 15 -0.29 -14.40 -2.40
N PRO A 16 -1.57 -14.78 -2.38
CA PRO A 16 -2.18 -15.33 -1.17
C PRO A 16 -1.56 -16.65 -0.72
N GLY A 17 -1.01 -17.42 -1.64
CA GLY A 17 -0.39 -18.71 -1.33
C GLY A 17 1.07 -18.64 -0.93
N GLN A 18 1.70 -17.47 -0.98
CA GLN A 18 3.09 -17.34 -0.57
C GLN A 18 3.22 -17.46 0.95
N SER A 19 4.39 -17.89 1.40
CA SER A 19 4.66 -18.02 2.83
C SER A 19 4.83 -16.65 3.48
N LEU A 20 4.57 -16.58 4.78
CA LEU A 20 4.83 -15.36 5.54
C LEU A 20 6.32 -15.01 5.56
N ARG A 21 7.19 -16.02 5.53
CA ARG A 21 8.62 -15.81 5.48
C ARG A 21 9.03 -15.09 4.19
N GLU A 22 8.47 -15.50 3.06
CA GLU A 22 8.72 -14.84 1.77
C GLU A 22 8.25 -13.39 1.80
N ALA A 23 7.05 -13.15 2.35
CA ALA A 23 6.52 -11.79 2.46
C ALA A 23 7.39 -10.92 3.38
N ALA A 24 7.81 -11.45 4.51
CA ALA A 24 8.69 -10.75 5.44
C ALA A 24 10.04 -10.42 4.79
N ASP A 25 10.55 -11.32 3.96
CA ASP A 25 11.81 -11.09 3.24
C ASP A 25 11.69 -9.94 2.25
N ILE A 26 10.58 -9.85 1.54
CA ILE A 26 10.31 -8.73 0.64
C ILE A 26 10.27 -7.42 1.44
N MET A 27 9.55 -7.41 2.55
CA MET A 27 9.46 -6.24 3.42
C MET A 27 10.84 -5.78 3.89
N ARG A 28 11.68 -6.73 4.27
CA ARG A 28 13.04 -6.45 4.73
C ARG A 28 13.89 -5.86 3.61
N LYS A 29 13.89 -6.51 2.44
CA LYS A 29 14.73 -6.10 1.32
C LYS A 29 14.31 -4.75 0.73
N GLN A 30 13.02 -4.48 0.70
CA GLN A 30 12.47 -3.26 0.13
C GLN A 30 12.23 -2.17 1.17
N ASN A 31 12.45 -2.47 2.43
CA ASN A 31 12.23 -1.54 3.54
C ASN A 31 10.82 -0.97 3.53
N ILE A 32 9.82 -1.84 3.42
CA ILE A 32 8.40 -1.49 3.41
C ILE A 32 7.66 -2.34 4.45
N GLY A 33 6.61 -1.77 5.02
CA GLY A 33 5.82 -2.44 6.05
C GLY A 33 4.45 -2.91 5.59
N SER A 34 4.14 -2.79 4.31
CA SER A 34 2.86 -3.24 3.78
C SER A 34 3.01 -3.72 2.35
N LEU A 35 2.25 -4.76 2.01
CA LEU A 35 2.25 -5.35 0.69
C LEU A 35 0.82 -5.60 0.24
N PRO A 36 0.43 -5.11 -0.93
CA PRO A 36 -0.82 -5.57 -1.52
C PRO A 36 -0.73 -7.06 -1.82
N VAL A 37 -1.81 -7.76 -1.56
CA VAL A 37 -1.93 -9.18 -1.89
C VAL A 37 -2.70 -9.28 -3.18
N ARG A 38 -2.06 -9.87 -4.18
CA ARG A 38 -2.59 -9.92 -5.52
C ARG A 38 -2.74 -11.37 -5.97
N ASP A 39 -3.93 -11.69 -6.47
CA ASP A 39 -4.21 -12.97 -7.11
C ASP A 39 -4.37 -12.68 -8.60
N ASN A 40 -3.39 -13.10 -9.40
CA ASN A 40 -3.22 -12.66 -10.79
C ASN A 40 -3.05 -11.14 -10.81
N ASP A 41 -3.97 -10.40 -11.41
CA ASP A 41 -3.91 -8.93 -11.44
C ASP A 41 -4.91 -8.27 -10.49
N ARG A 42 -5.60 -9.07 -9.66
CA ARG A 42 -6.64 -8.57 -8.78
C ARG A 42 -6.14 -8.43 -7.35
N LEU A 43 -6.52 -7.32 -6.73
CA LEU A 43 -6.24 -7.05 -5.33
C LEU A 43 -7.20 -7.87 -4.47
N VAL A 44 -6.65 -8.73 -3.60
CA VAL A 44 -7.46 -9.59 -2.74
C VAL A 44 -7.23 -9.34 -1.25
N GLY A 45 -6.25 -8.54 -0.89
CA GLY A 45 -5.99 -8.22 0.50
C GLY A 45 -4.82 -7.28 0.68
N MET A 46 -4.54 -6.95 1.94
CA MET A 46 -3.33 -6.24 2.34
C MET A 46 -2.66 -7.01 3.47
N LEU A 47 -1.35 -7.05 3.42
CA LEU A 47 -0.54 -7.65 4.47
C LEU A 47 0.42 -6.61 5.02
N THR A 48 0.43 -6.45 6.33
CA THR A 48 1.36 -5.55 7.01
C THR A 48 2.32 -6.31 7.90
N ASP A 49 3.42 -5.68 8.25
CA ASP A 49 4.36 -6.21 9.22
C ASP A 49 3.67 -6.42 10.58
N ARG A 50 2.77 -5.52 10.94
CA ARG A 50 1.96 -5.68 12.16
C ARG A 50 1.09 -6.93 12.09
N ASP A 51 0.48 -7.23 10.95
CA ASP A 51 -0.32 -8.45 10.77
C ASP A 51 0.52 -9.69 11.06
N ILE A 52 1.75 -9.71 10.55
CA ILE A 52 2.65 -10.85 10.76
C ILE A 52 2.98 -10.99 12.24
N VAL A 53 3.31 -9.91 12.91
CA VAL A 53 3.68 -9.94 14.33
C VAL A 53 2.50 -10.36 15.19
N VAL A 54 1.35 -9.74 15.00
CA VAL A 54 0.19 -9.92 15.87
C VAL A 54 -0.55 -11.23 15.59
N ARG A 55 -0.68 -11.59 14.31
CA ARG A 55 -1.50 -12.73 13.91
C ARG A 55 -0.71 -14.01 13.67
N ALA A 56 0.62 -13.92 13.58
CA ALA A 56 1.44 -15.11 13.38
C ALA A 56 2.45 -15.30 14.49
N VAL A 57 3.35 -14.33 14.70
CA VAL A 57 4.41 -14.46 15.71
C VAL A 57 3.82 -14.59 17.10
N ALA A 58 2.85 -13.74 17.45
CA ALA A 58 2.23 -13.76 18.79
C ALA A 58 1.45 -15.05 19.05
N GLU A 59 0.95 -15.70 18.01
CA GLU A 59 0.26 -16.98 18.12
C GLU A 59 1.22 -18.18 18.12
N GLY A 60 2.51 -17.91 17.90
CA GLY A 60 3.55 -18.93 18.01
C GLY A 60 3.68 -19.82 16.78
N ASP A 61 3.06 -19.48 15.68
CA ASP A 61 3.10 -20.30 14.47
C ASP A 61 3.26 -19.42 13.23
N ILE A 62 4.50 -19.18 12.84
CA ILE A 62 4.80 -18.46 11.62
C ILE A 62 5.13 -19.40 10.47
N ASP A 63 5.74 -20.54 10.75
CA ASP A 63 6.11 -21.52 9.73
C ASP A 63 4.88 -22.29 9.27
N GLY A 64 4.80 -22.50 7.96
CA GLY A 64 3.67 -23.23 7.38
C GLY A 64 2.41 -22.39 7.16
N ARG A 65 2.42 -21.12 7.58
CA ARG A 65 1.28 -20.23 7.34
C ARG A 65 1.51 -19.40 6.08
N THR A 66 0.42 -19.12 5.40
CA THR A 66 0.46 -18.35 4.16
C THR A 66 0.00 -16.91 4.39
N VAL A 67 0.25 -16.08 3.39
CA VAL A 67 -0.23 -14.70 3.37
C VAL A 67 -1.75 -14.64 3.57
N ALA A 68 -2.49 -15.55 2.90
CA ALA A 68 -3.96 -15.59 3.02
C ALA A 68 -4.43 -15.82 4.45
N ASP A 69 -3.63 -16.51 5.26
CA ASP A 69 -4.01 -16.83 6.64
C ASP A 69 -4.02 -15.60 7.56
N VAL A 70 -3.22 -14.59 7.24
CA VAL A 70 -3.07 -13.42 8.14
C VAL A 70 -3.39 -12.08 7.47
N MET A 71 -3.58 -12.03 6.17
CA MET A 71 -3.90 -10.79 5.48
C MET A 71 -5.26 -10.23 5.90
N SER A 72 -5.44 -8.93 5.70
CA SER A 72 -6.75 -8.29 5.80
C SER A 72 -7.42 -8.36 4.44
N PRO A 73 -8.60 -9.00 4.32
CA PRO A 73 -9.29 -9.08 3.03
C PRO A 73 -10.11 -7.83 2.69
N SER A 74 -10.43 -7.01 3.70
CA SER A 74 -11.16 -5.76 3.48
C SER A 74 -10.15 -4.67 3.14
N VAL A 75 -9.94 -4.44 1.84
CA VAL A 75 -8.91 -3.53 1.37
C VAL A 75 -9.55 -2.21 0.94
N LYS A 76 -8.98 -1.12 1.43
CA LYS A 76 -9.30 0.21 0.95
C LYS A 76 -8.39 0.49 -0.25
N TYR A 77 -8.94 1.12 -1.26
CA TYR A 77 -8.21 1.41 -2.50
C TYR A 77 -8.78 2.65 -3.16
N CYS A 78 -8.08 3.14 -4.17
CA CYS A 78 -8.59 4.20 -5.03
C CYS A 78 -8.40 3.80 -6.48
N TYR A 79 -8.93 4.62 -7.38
CA TYR A 79 -8.79 4.41 -8.81
C TYR A 79 -7.77 5.38 -9.42
N ALA A 80 -7.14 4.94 -10.49
CA ALA A 80 -6.10 5.73 -11.16
C ALA A 80 -6.59 7.09 -11.63
N ASN A 81 -7.88 7.20 -11.98
CA ASN A 81 -8.45 8.45 -12.43
C ASN A 81 -9.13 9.29 -11.35
N ASP A 82 -9.01 8.88 -10.09
CA ASP A 82 -9.54 9.67 -8.97
C ASP A 82 -8.72 10.96 -8.80
N ASP A 83 -9.38 11.99 -8.28
CA ASP A 83 -8.73 13.26 -7.99
C ASP A 83 -7.83 13.15 -6.75
N VAL A 84 -6.61 13.64 -6.86
CA VAL A 84 -5.62 13.55 -5.80
C VAL A 84 -6.12 14.19 -4.51
N GLN A 85 -6.77 15.33 -4.58
CA GLN A 85 -7.23 16.02 -3.37
C GLN A 85 -8.35 15.28 -2.67
N ASP A 86 -9.25 14.67 -3.44
CA ASP A 86 -10.32 13.84 -2.85
C ASP A 86 -9.73 12.65 -2.11
N ILE A 87 -8.75 11.99 -2.72
CA ILE A 87 -8.11 10.84 -2.10
C ILE A 87 -7.28 11.26 -0.88
N ALA A 88 -6.61 12.41 -0.93
CA ALA A 88 -5.87 12.92 0.22
C ALA A 88 -6.80 13.13 1.42
N ARG A 89 -7.98 13.71 1.18
CA ARG A 89 -8.98 13.89 2.25
C ARG A 89 -9.45 12.55 2.80
N ASN A 90 -9.70 11.59 1.93
CA ASN A 90 -10.13 10.26 2.35
C ASN A 90 -9.06 9.56 3.16
N MET A 91 -7.80 9.65 2.74
CA MET A 91 -6.69 9.04 3.48
C MET A 91 -6.54 9.65 4.87
N ALA A 92 -6.66 10.97 4.98
CA ALA A 92 -6.60 11.65 6.27
C ALA A 92 -7.75 11.20 7.18
N SER A 93 -8.95 11.12 6.63
CA SER A 93 -10.13 10.69 7.38
C SER A 93 -10.02 9.25 7.87
N LEU A 94 -9.42 8.37 7.06
CA LEU A 94 -9.26 6.96 7.38
C LEU A 94 -7.97 6.66 8.13
N GLU A 95 -7.14 7.68 8.35
CA GLU A 95 -5.83 7.53 9.00
C GLU A 95 -4.94 6.50 8.32
N VAL A 96 -4.98 6.46 6.99
CA VAL A 96 -4.10 5.57 6.21
C VAL A 96 -3.07 6.40 5.45
N ARG A 97 -1.90 5.82 5.26
CA ARG A 97 -0.78 6.51 4.59
C ARG A 97 -0.53 6.03 3.18
N ARG A 98 -1.09 4.90 2.82
CA ARG A 98 -0.92 4.29 1.51
C ARG A 98 -2.21 3.64 1.07
N LEU A 99 -2.47 3.68 -0.23
CA LEU A 99 -3.59 2.97 -0.83
C LEU A 99 -3.14 2.30 -2.12
N PRO A 100 -3.59 1.07 -2.35
CA PRO A 100 -3.48 0.48 -3.68
C PRO A 100 -4.32 1.27 -4.69
N VAL A 101 -3.82 1.34 -5.92
CA VAL A 101 -4.49 2.03 -7.02
C VAL A 101 -4.92 1.00 -8.05
N LEU A 102 -6.18 1.04 -8.42
CA LEU A 102 -6.76 0.13 -9.40
C LEU A 102 -7.11 0.89 -10.68
N ASP A 103 -7.10 0.19 -11.81
CA ASP A 103 -7.59 0.74 -13.06
C ASP A 103 -9.11 0.50 -13.18
N ALA A 104 -9.70 0.90 -14.31
CA ALA A 104 -11.13 0.76 -14.56
C ALA A 104 -11.60 -0.70 -14.56
N ASP A 105 -10.70 -1.63 -14.84
CA ASP A 105 -11.00 -3.07 -14.82
C ASP A 105 -10.68 -3.71 -13.46
N LYS A 106 -10.39 -2.88 -12.45
CA LYS A 106 -10.07 -3.29 -11.09
C LYS A 106 -8.78 -4.10 -10.99
N ARG A 107 -7.85 -3.86 -11.90
CA ARG A 107 -6.50 -4.43 -11.80
C ARG A 107 -5.60 -3.50 -11.01
N LEU A 108 -4.70 -4.08 -10.22
CA LEU A 108 -3.74 -3.30 -9.44
C LEU A 108 -2.70 -2.70 -10.37
N VAL A 109 -2.61 -1.37 -10.39
CA VAL A 109 -1.70 -0.65 -11.31
C VAL A 109 -0.69 0.23 -10.60
N GLY A 110 -0.84 0.47 -9.30
CA GLY A 110 0.08 1.32 -8.58
C GLY A 110 -0.22 1.41 -7.11
N MET A 111 0.57 2.24 -6.42
CA MET A 111 0.36 2.62 -5.02
C MET A 111 0.44 4.13 -4.92
N ILE A 112 -0.39 4.70 -4.07
CA ILE A 112 -0.32 6.11 -3.71
C ILE A 112 0.00 6.23 -2.23
N SER A 113 0.86 7.17 -1.88
CA SER A 113 1.21 7.43 -0.49
C SER A 113 1.15 8.92 -0.21
N LEU A 114 1.11 9.28 1.08
CA LEU A 114 1.20 10.69 1.47
C LEU A 114 2.51 11.30 0.97
N ALA A 115 3.59 10.52 0.93
CA ALA A 115 4.86 10.98 0.40
C ALA A 115 4.75 11.37 -1.08
N ASN A 116 4.04 10.58 -1.88
CA ASN A 116 3.79 10.91 -3.29
C ASN A 116 3.08 12.27 -3.41
N MET A 117 2.10 12.51 -2.55
CA MET A 117 1.31 13.74 -2.59
C MET A 117 2.13 14.96 -2.19
N VAL A 118 2.93 14.85 -1.15
CA VAL A 118 3.81 15.93 -0.70
C VAL A 118 4.84 16.27 -1.79
N HIS A 119 5.45 15.27 -2.40
CA HIS A 119 6.39 15.46 -3.49
C HIS A 119 5.74 16.17 -4.68
N SER A 120 4.52 15.79 -5.01
CA SER A 120 3.79 16.41 -6.12
C SER A 120 3.55 17.89 -5.86
N GLU A 121 3.11 18.26 -4.65
CA GLU A 121 2.90 19.64 -4.28
C GLU A 121 4.18 20.44 -4.32
N THR A 122 5.27 19.89 -3.80
CA THR A 122 6.59 20.53 -3.80
C THR A 122 7.08 20.74 -5.22
N SER A 123 6.92 19.73 -6.07
CA SER A 123 7.30 19.79 -7.48
C SER A 123 6.51 20.86 -8.24
N ALA A 124 5.28 21.10 -7.82
CA ALA A 124 4.44 22.13 -8.41
C ALA A 124 4.75 23.54 -7.89
N GLY A 125 5.77 23.67 -7.04
CA GLY A 125 6.15 24.94 -6.48
C GLY A 125 5.38 25.33 -5.23
N ALA A 126 4.74 24.40 -4.60
CA ALA A 126 3.99 24.63 -3.38
C ALA A 126 4.94 24.76 -2.20
N VAL A 127 5.58 25.89 -2.10
CA VAL A 127 6.62 26.15 -1.09
C VAL A 127 6.09 25.91 0.32
N MET A 128 4.82 26.14 0.54
CA MET A 128 4.19 25.90 1.84
C MET A 128 4.29 24.44 2.29
N ALA A 129 4.56 23.54 1.38
CA ALA A 129 4.75 22.14 1.75
C ALA A 129 6.04 21.91 2.53
N GLN A 130 6.95 22.89 2.50
CA GLN A 130 8.20 22.78 3.25
C GLN A 130 7.93 22.68 4.73
N GLY A 131 8.62 21.76 5.38
CA GLY A 131 8.52 21.59 6.80
C GLY A 131 7.23 20.94 7.27
N VAL A 132 6.30 20.67 6.40
CA VAL A 132 5.06 20.00 6.76
C VAL A 132 5.29 18.54 7.04
N ALA A 133 5.98 17.86 6.15
CA ALA A 133 6.26 16.44 6.30
C ALA A 133 7.48 16.08 5.48
N THR A 134 8.24 15.13 6.01
CA THR A 134 9.31 14.49 5.26
C THR A 134 8.73 13.26 4.62
N PRO A 135 8.93 13.05 3.31
CA PRO A 135 8.46 11.82 2.67
C PRO A 135 9.10 10.60 3.30
N HIS A 136 8.31 9.60 3.55
CA HIS A 136 8.77 8.37 4.18
C HIS A 136 8.47 7.18 3.31
#